data_beb15d206bbb537550abe196eb5c2237
#
_entry.id   beb15d206bbb537550abe196eb5c2237
#
_cell.length_a   1.000
_cell.length_b   1.000
_cell.length_c   1.000
_cell.angle_alpha   90.00
_cell.angle_beta   90.00
_cell.angle_gamma   90.00
#
_symmetry.space_group_name_H-M   'P 1'
#
loop_
_entity.id
_entity.type
_entity.pdbx_description
1 polymer ?
#
loop_
_entity_poly.entity_id
_entity_poly.type
_entity_poly.pdbx_seq_one_letter_code
_entity_poly.pdbx_strand_id
1 'polypeptide(L)'
;PNSYQEDDFQRNLELLCNRYNIRLVISDEEMNPELWCVSSDQDKSLLAGRLFAYNYGVSSFEKDLLIHTDHYTVQKIRDPFNEQYYLEIWGGLDNGYNFIMRLALDSIWDSVKISNEFFSYFALAGILFGVILAVWLSKQITKPIQELTELSKRMAELDFEAKYQGRAHN
;
A
#
# COMPACT_ATOMS: atom_id res chain seq x y z
N PRO A 1 -40.98 9.43 8.12
CA PRO A 1 -40.16 10.17 7.14
C PRO A 1 -38.70 9.84 7.18
N ASN A 2 -38.21 9.06 8.17
CA ASN A 2 -36.76 8.81 8.38
C ASN A 2 -36.24 7.49 7.77
N SER A 3 -37.12 6.57 7.37
CA SER A 3 -36.72 5.25 6.89
C SER A 3 -35.88 5.28 5.59
N TYR A 4 -36.16 6.19 4.67
CA TYR A 4 -35.41 6.32 3.41
C TYR A 4 -33.96 6.84 3.62
N GLN A 5 -33.75 7.71 4.61
CA GLN A 5 -32.40 8.19 4.95
C GLN A 5 -31.56 7.13 5.67
N GLU A 6 -32.21 6.28 6.44
CA GLU A 6 -31.59 5.18 7.17
C GLU A 6 -31.15 4.06 6.21
N ASP A 7 -31.99 3.70 5.25
CA ASP A 7 -31.67 2.71 4.20
C ASP A 7 -30.52 3.20 3.28
N ASP A 8 -30.53 4.48 2.90
CA ASP A 8 -29.45 5.07 2.09
C ASP A 8 -28.14 5.15 2.86
N PHE A 9 -28.16 5.43 4.15
CA PHE A 9 -26.98 5.46 5.01
C PHE A 9 -26.38 4.05 5.13
N GLN A 10 -27.17 3.06 5.46
CA GLN A 10 -26.72 1.68 5.60
C GLN A 10 -26.12 1.15 4.30
N ARG A 11 -26.77 1.40 3.17
CA ARG A 11 -26.28 1.03 1.85
C ARG A 11 -24.94 1.69 1.50
N ASN A 12 -24.78 2.97 1.78
CA ASN A 12 -23.53 3.67 1.56
C ASN A 12 -22.41 3.16 2.47
N LEU A 13 -22.74 2.84 3.71
CA LEU A 13 -21.81 2.23 4.66
C LEU A 13 -21.33 0.86 4.18
N GLU A 14 -22.24 0.01 3.72
CA GLU A 14 -21.91 -1.31 3.14
C GLU A 14 -20.98 -1.18 1.91
N LEU A 15 -21.25 -0.21 1.04
CA LEU A 15 -20.41 0.04 -0.13
C LEU A 15 -19.00 0.47 0.27
N LEU A 16 -18.85 1.32 1.30
CA LEU A 16 -17.55 1.73 1.83
C LEU A 16 -16.82 0.55 2.48
N CYS A 17 -17.49 -0.18 3.33
CA CYS A 17 -16.91 -1.34 4.00
C CYS A 17 -16.43 -2.40 3.00
N ASN A 18 -17.23 -2.70 1.99
CA ASN A 18 -16.87 -3.64 0.93
C ASN A 18 -15.70 -3.13 0.08
N ARG A 19 -15.69 -1.84 -0.25
CA ARG A 19 -14.61 -1.23 -1.04
C ARG A 19 -13.26 -1.31 -0.34
N TYR A 20 -13.23 -1.10 0.97
CA TYR A 20 -12.01 -1.05 1.76
C TYR A 20 -11.73 -2.33 2.55
N ASN A 21 -12.55 -3.37 2.36
CA ASN A 21 -12.48 -4.63 3.11
C ASN A 21 -12.49 -4.42 4.64
N ILE A 22 -13.32 -3.48 5.09
CA ILE A 22 -13.53 -3.14 6.50
C ILE A 22 -14.71 -3.93 7.02
N ARG A 23 -14.61 -4.44 8.22
CA ARG A 23 -15.71 -5.03 8.99
C ARG A 23 -16.02 -4.13 10.17
N LEU A 24 -17.29 -3.79 10.35
CA LEU A 24 -17.74 -2.85 11.37
C LEU A 24 -18.94 -3.44 12.11
N VAL A 25 -18.97 -3.26 13.41
CA VAL A 25 -20.14 -3.49 14.26
C VAL A 25 -20.28 -2.29 15.18
N ILE A 26 -21.48 -1.76 15.28
CA ILE A 26 -21.88 -0.72 16.23
C ILE A 26 -22.96 -1.33 17.13
N SER A 27 -22.80 -1.18 18.41
CA SER A 27 -23.71 -1.71 19.42
C SER A 27 -24.20 -0.58 20.33
N ASP A 28 -25.38 -0.77 20.89
CA ASP A 28 -25.93 0.11 21.93
C ASP A 28 -25.16 -0.01 23.27
N GLU A 29 -25.60 0.68 24.31
CA GLU A 29 -25.04 0.64 25.67
C GLU A 29 -25.13 -0.78 26.28
N GLU A 30 -26.12 -1.58 25.91
CA GLU A 30 -26.32 -2.95 26.35
C GLU A 30 -25.52 -3.98 25.54
N MET A 31 -24.69 -3.51 24.59
CA MET A 31 -23.89 -4.31 23.65
C MET A 31 -24.71 -5.10 22.61
N ASN A 32 -25.96 -4.70 22.34
CA ASN A 32 -26.74 -5.28 21.25
C ASN A 32 -26.28 -4.66 19.93
N PRO A 33 -25.95 -5.47 18.91
CA PRO A 33 -25.56 -4.94 17.61
C PRO A 33 -26.74 -4.28 16.89
N GLU A 34 -26.64 -2.98 16.67
CA GLU A 34 -27.65 -2.15 15.97
C GLU A 34 -27.31 -1.97 14.48
N LEU A 35 -26.05 -1.73 14.18
CA LEU A 35 -25.58 -1.53 12.83
C LEU A 35 -24.34 -2.38 12.57
N TRP A 36 -24.28 -3.03 11.42
CA TRP A 36 -23.09 -3.83 11.07
C TRP A 36 -22.83 -3.88 9.57
N CYS A 37 -21.57 -4.01 9.24
CA CYS A 37 -21.08 -4.30 7.92
C CYS A 37 -20.05 -5.43 8.00
N VAL A 38 -20.50 -6.65 7.80
CA VAL A 38 -19.71 -7.88 7.93
C VAL A 38 -20.09 -8.87 6.82
N SER A 39 -19.19 -9.79 6.53
CA SER A 39 -19.38 -10.78 5.47
C SER A 39 -20.31 -11.93 5.86
N SER A 40 -20.48 -12.19 7.16
CA SER A 40 -21.28 -13.30 7.68
C SER A 40 -21.80 -13.01 9.09
N ASP A 41 -22.84 -13.74 9.50
CA ASP A 41 -23.36 -13.70 10.88
C ASP A 41 -22.31 -14.19 11.91
N GLN A 42 -21.41 -15.07 11.50
CA GLN A 42 -20.32 -15.54 12.34
C GLN A 42 -19.32 -14.40 12.62
N ASP A 43 -18.98 -13.59 11.62
CA ASP A 43 -18.12 -12.40 11.78
C ASP A 43 -18.80 -11.36 12.68
N LYS A 44 -20.11 -11.15 12.53
CA LYS A 44 -20.89 -10.27 13.39
C LYS A 44 -20.79 -10.70 14.85
N SER A 45 -21.07 -11.96 15.13
CA SER A 45 -21.02 -12.52 16.49
C SER A 45 -19.61 -12.45 17.08
N LEU A 46 -18.59 -12.70 16.27
CA LEU A 46 -17.19 -12.63 16.68
C LEU A 46 -16.80 -11.19 17.07
N LEU A 47 -17.13 -10.20 16.22
CA LEU A 47 -16.79 -8.80 16.49
C LEU A 47 -17.57 -8.24 17.68
N ALA A 48 -18.87 -8.55 17.80
CA ALA A 48 -19.68 -8.15 18.94
C ALA A 48 -19.14 -8.76 20.24
N GLY A 49 -18.76 -10.03 20.23
CA GLY A 49 -18.13 -10.69 21.38
C GLY A 49 -16.78 -10.09 21.77
N ARG A 50 -15.99 -9.66 20.79
CA ARG A 50 -14.72 -8.95 21.04
C ARG A 50 -14.95 -7.56 21.63
N LEU A 51 -15.90 -6.80 21.09
CA LEU A 51 -16.27 -5.50 21.62
C LEU A 51 -16.70 -5.60 23.09
N PHE A 52 -17.53 -6.59 23.39
CA PHE A 52 -17.90 -6.92 24.78
C PHE A 52 -16.67 -7.21 25.64
N ALA A 53 -15.78 -8.09 25.19
CA ALA A 53 -14.58 -8.47 25.93
C ALA A 53 -13.64 -7.28 26.20
N TYR A 54 -13.54 -6.34 25.25
CA TYR A 54 -12.72 -5.14 25.41
C TYR A 54 -13.32 -4.17 26.42
N ASN A 55 -14.62 -3.90 26.36
CA ASN A 55 -15.28 -3.00 27.31
C ASN A 55 -15.27 -3.51 28.76
N TYR A 56 -15.38 -4.82 28.93
CA TYR A 56 -15.33 -5.43 30.27
C TYR A 56 -13.94 -5.91 30.70
N GLY A 57 -12.90 -5.62 29.93
CA GLY A 57 -11.51 -5.95 30.29
C GLY A 57 -11.18 -7.44 30.31
N VAL A 58 -11.99 -8.29 29.66
CA VAL A 58 -11.86 -9.77 29.67
C VAL A 58 -10.98 -10.29 28.53
N SER A 59 -10.37 -9.41 27.74
CA SER A 59 -9.59 -9.79 26.57
C SER A 59 -8.25 -10.43 26.93
N SER A 60 -8.05 -11.68 26.53
CA SER A 60 -6.82 -12.48 26.67
C SER A 60 -6.07 -12.69 25.34
N PHE A 61 -6.37 -11.92 24.31
CA PHE A 61 -5.68 -12.05 23.02
C PHE A 61 -4.31 -11.37 23.04
N GLU A 62 -3.34 -11.97 22.35
CA GLU A 62 -2.05 -11.35 22.07
C GLU A 62 -2.30 -10.10 21.20
N LYS A 63 -2.01 -8.93 21.76
CA LYS A 63 -2.30 -7.65 21.14
C LYS A 63 -1.13 -6.70 21.28
N ASP A 64 -0.79 -6.07 20.17
CA ASP A 64 0.13 -4.94 20.15
C ASP A 64 -0.70 -3.65 20.15
N LEU A 65 -0.65 -2.92 21.26
CA LEU A 65 -1.33 -1.64 21.40
C LEU A 65 -0.57 -0.60 20.58
N LEU A 66 -1.24 0.02 19.60
CA LEU A 66 -0.65 1.05 18.75
C LEU A 66 -1.02 2.46 19.24
N ILE A 67 -2.29 2.70 19.50
CA ILE A 67 -2.82 3.99 19.94
C ILE A 67 -3.86 3.74 21.03
N HIS A 68 -3.81 4.52 22.08
CA HIS A 68 -4.84 4.54 23.12
C HIS A 68 -5.19 5.98 23.44
N THR A 69 -6.48 6.30 23.34
CA THR A 69 -7.07 7.60 23.68
C THR A 69 -8.26 7.39 24.59
N ASP A 70 -8.81 8.46 25.12
CA ASP A 70 -10.00 8.41 26.00
C ASP A 70 -11.26 7.93 25.24
N HIS A 71 -11.29 8.05 23.91
CA HIS A 71 -12.46 7.73 23.08
C HIS A 71 -12.30 6.42 22.31
N TYR A 72 -11.08 6.04 21.91
CA TYR A 72 -10.86 4.84 21.12
C TYR A 72 -9.46 4.24 21.35
N THR A 73 -9.36 2.97 21.03
CA THR A 73 -8.11 2.21 21.07
C THR A 73 -7.86 1.58 19.70
N VAL A 74 -6.61 1.68 19.22
CA VAL A 74 -6.13 1.02 18.00
C VAL A 74 -5.12 -0.03 18.40
N GLN A 75 -5.33 -1.25 17.96
CA GLN A 75 -4.45 -2.37 18.28
C GLN A 75 -4.26 -3.28 17.06
N LYS A 76 -3.09 -3.90 16.98
CA LYS A 76 -2.81 -4.99 16.06
C LYS A 76 -3.03 -6.29 16.80
N ILE A 77 -3.79 -7.19 16.21
CA ILE A 77 -4.04 -8.51 16.79
C ILE A 77 -3.66 -9.61 15.80
N ARG A 78 -3.27 -10.76 16.32
CA ARG A 78 -3.16 -11.99 15.56
C ARG A 78 -4.39 -12.85 15.85
N ASP A 79 -5.09 -13.24 14.80
CA ASP A 79 -6.25 -14.13 14.95
C ASP A 79 -5.76 -15.56 15.19
N PRO A 80 -6.18 -16.22 16.27
CA PRO A 80 -5.70 -17.55 16.64
C PRO A 80 -6.20 -18.66 15.71
N PHE A 81 -7.25 -18.40 14.92
CA PHE A 81 -7.86 -19.41 14.04
C PHE A 81 -7.24 -19.46 12.65
N ASN A 82 -6.91 -18.29 12.09
CA ASN A 82 -6.36 -18.19 10.72
C ASN A 82 -4.93 -17.65 10.68
N GLU A 83 -4.35 -17.33 11.83
CA GLU A 83 -3.01 -16.79 12.01
C GLU A 83 -2.76 -15.45 11.31
N GLN A 84 -3.80 -14.81 10.77
CA GLN A 84 -3.72 -13.54 10.07
C GLN A 84 -3.64 -12.36 11.05
N TYR A 85 -2.99 -11.29 10.61
CA TYR A 85 -2.92 -10.05 11.37
C TYR A 85 -4.04 -9.10 10.97
N TYR A 86 -4.67 -8.51 11.99
CA TYR A 86 -5.72 -7.53 11.82
C TYR A 86 -5.42 -6.26 12.59
N LEU A 87 -5.83 -5.14 12.02
CA LEU A 87 -5.93 -3.89 12.75
C LEU A 87 -7.35 -3.78 13.30
N GLU A 88 -7.47 -3.63 14.60
CA GLU A 88 -8.76 -3.40 15.27
C GLU A 88 -8.77 -2.02 15.88
N ILE A 89 -9.88 -1.30 15.68
CA ILE A 89 -10.18 -0.02 16.30
C ILE A 89 -11.49 -0.20 17.03
N TRP A 90 -11.50 0.10 18.31
CA TRP A 90 -12.71 0.01 19.12
C TRP A 90 -12.80 1.15 20.13
N GLY A 91 -14.00 1.50 20.52
CA GLY A 91 -14.23 2.58 21.47
C GLY A 91 -15.71 2.95 21.63
N GLY A 92 -15.95 4.03 22.37
CA GLY A 92 -17.26 4.60 22.57
C GLY A 92 -17.50 5.82 21.70
N LEU A 93 -18.75 6.02 21.30
CA LEU A 93 -19.23 7.22 20.61
C LEU A 93 -19.90 8.15 21.64
N ASP A 94 -19.95 9.45 21.37
CA ASP A 94 -20.50 10.46 22.28
C ASP A 94 -21.98 10.26 22.62
N ASN A 95 -22.70 9.44 21.84
CA ASN A 95 -24.09 9.10 22.02
C ASN A 95 -24.34 7.82 22.84
N GLY A 96 -23.32 7.26 23.50
CA GLY A 96 -23.40 6.03 24.30
C GLY A 96 -23.26 4.74 23.51
N TYR A 97 -23.16 4.80 22.17
CA TYR A 97 -22.90 3.64 21.35
C TYR A 97 -21.43 3.21 21.42
N ASN A 98 -21.19 1.93 21.23
CA ASN A 98 -19.86 1.35 21.16
C ASN A 98 -19.61 0.81 19.76
N PHE A 99 -18.39 0.90 19.27
CA PHE A 99 -18.04 0.40 17.95
C PHE A 99 -16.78 -0.45 17.97
N ILE A 100 -16.71 -1.39 17.03
CA ILE A 100 -15.50 -2.10 16.67
C ILE A 100 -15.37 -2.14 15.16
N MET A 101 -14.20 -1.77 14.68
CA MET A 101 -13.82 -1.84 13.28
C MET A 101 -12.62 -2.76 13.14
N ARG A 102 -12.63 -3.64 12.13
CA ARG A 102 -11.57 -4.59 11.85
C ARG A 102 -11.15 -4.53 10.39
N LEU A 103 -9.84 -4.47 10.15
CA LEU A 103 -9.22 -4.45 8.84
C LEU A 103 -8.15 -5.55 8.75
N ALA A 104 -8.19 -6.38 7.70
CA ALA A 104 -7.17 -7.39 7.47
C ALA A 104 -5.87 -6.74 6.95
N LEU A 105 -4.76 -6.92 7.69
CA LEU A 105 -3.45 -6.36 7.30
C LEU A 105 -2.81 -7.15 6.17
N ASP A 106 -3.05 -8.45 6.08
CA ASP A 106 -2.45 -9.30 5.06
C ASP A 106 -2.87 -8.90 3.65
N SER A 107 -4.10 -8.41 3.47
CA SER A 107 -4.56 -7.89 2.17
C SER A 107 -3.78 -6.65 1.71
N ILE A 108 -3.28 -5.86 2.64
CA ILE A 108 -2.44 -4.68 2.36
C ILE A 108 -1.02 -5.14 2.00
N TRP A 109 -0.45 -6.08 2.74
CA TRP A 109 0.90 -6.60 2.50
C TRP A 109 1.01 -7.34 1.17
N ASP A 110 0.01 -8.11 0.79
CA ASP A 110 -0.03 -8.79 -0.50
C ASP A 110 -0.04 -7.80 -1.67
N SER A 111 -0.81 -6.73 -1.56
CA SER A 111 -0.83 -5.66 -2.56
C SER A 111 0.53 -4.94 -2.67
N VAL A 112 1.18 -4.66 -1.55
CA VAL A 112 2.52 -4.04 -1.50
C VAL A 112 3.57 -4.98 -2.09
N LYS A 113 3.51 -6.28 -1.79
CA LYS A 113 4.45 -7.28 -2.30
C LYS A 113 4.37 -7.41 -3.82
N ILE A 114 3.17 -7.53 -4.38
CA ILE A 114 2.95 -7.59 -5.83
C ILE A 114 3.47 -6.32 -6.51
N SER A 115 3.17 -5.15 -5.93
CA SER A 115 3.65 -3.87 -6.45
C SER A 115 5.18 -3.79 -6.43
N ASN A 116 5.83 -4.24 -5.36
CA ASN A 116 7.29 -4.21 -5.24
C ASN A 116 7.99 -5.15 -6.22
N GLU A 117 7.46 -6.36 -6.45
CA GLU A 117 7.97 -7.27 -7.47
C GLU A 117 7.88 -6.64 -8.87
N PHE A 118 6.77 -6.01 -9.18
CA PHE A 118 6.56 -5.33 -10.45
C PHE A 118 7.58 -4.18 -10.66
N PHE A 119 7.77 -3.33 -9.65
CA PHE A 119 8.76 -2.26 -9.70
C PHE A 119 10.19 -2.79 -9.85
N SER A 120 10.52 -3.92 -9.24
CA SER A 120 11.84 -4.57 -9.38
C SER A 120 12.15 -4.97 -10.83
N TYR A 121 11.19 -5.54 -11.54
CA TYR A 121 11.35 -5.87 -12.96
C TYR A 121 11.53 -4.61 -13.84
N PHE A 122 10.77 -3.55 -13.57
CA PHE A 122 10.91 -2.28 -14.29
C PHE A 122 12.26 -1.62 -14.04
N ALA A 123 12.73 -1.64 -12.79
CA ALA A 123 14.05 -1.10 -12.45
C ALA A 123 15.17 -1.86 -13.18
N LEU A 124 15.12 -3.20 -13.20
CA LEU A 124 16.10 -4.02 -13.91
C LEU A 124 16.08 -3.76 -15.41
N ALA A 125 14.90 -3.70 -16.03
CA ALA A 125 14.73 -3.39 -17.44
C ALA A 125 15.27 -1.98 -17.77
N GLY A 126 15.00 -1.00 -16.91
CA GLY A 126 15.50 0.37 -17.05
C GLY A 126 17.03 0.45 -17.01
N ILE A 127 17.67 -0.28 -16.09
CA ILE A 127 19.13 -0.36 -15.99
C ILE A 127 19.72 -0.97 -17.28
N LEU A 128 19.18 -2.09 -17.75
CA LEU A 128 19.65 -2.74 -18.98
C LEU A 128 19.52 -1.81 -20.19
N PHE A 129 18.38 -1.15 -20.32
CA PHE A 129 18.15 -0.19 -21.39
C PHE A 129 19.10 1.02 -21.31
N GLY A 130 19.35 1.54 -20.10
CA GLY A 130 20.30 2.62 -19.86
C GLY A 130 21.73 2.25 -20.25
N VAL A 131 22.18 1.03 -19.93
CA VAL A 131 23.51 0.53 -20.32
C VAL A 131 23.63 0.43 -21.85
N ILE A 132 22.61 -0.11 -22.52
CA ILE A 132 22.59 -0.23 -23.99
C ILE A 132 22.69 1.16 -24.63
N LEU A 133 21.89 2.11 -24.16
CA LEU A 133 21.92 3.49 -24.66
C LEU A 133 23.27 4.15 -24.40
N ALA A 134 23.88 3.97 -23.24
CA ALA A 134 25.17 4.55 -22.92
C ALA A 134 26.28 4.02 -23.83
N VAL A 135 26.31 2.71 -24.09
CA VAL A 135 27.26 2.09 -25.03
C VAL A 135 27.04 2.60 -26.47
N TRP A 136 25.77 2.72 -26.89
CA TRP A 136 25.43 3.21 -28.22
C TRP A 136 25.83 4.66 -28.41
N LEU A 137 25.52 5.56 -27.47
CA LEU A 137 25.92 6.96 -27.47
C LEU A 137 27.45 7.13 -27.43
N SER A 138 28.14 6.32 -26.60
CA SER A 138 29.60 6.32 -26.53
C SER A 138 30.23 6.03 -27.89
N LYS A 139 29.71 5.05 -28.63
CA LYS A 139 30.22 4.71 -29.96
C LYS A 139 29.89 5.77 -31.02
N GLN A 140 28.72 6.41 -30.95
CA GLN A 140 28.31 7.40 -31.95
C GLN A 140 28.89 8.80 -31.74
N ILE A 141 29.07 9.21 -30.51
CA ILE A 141 29.46 10.60 -30.20
C ILE A 141 30.91 10.68 -29.74
N THR A 142 31.32 9.82 -28.83
CA THR A 142 32.65 9.91 -28.19
C THR A 142 33.78 9.54 -29.16
N LYS A 143 33.60 8.52 -30.00
CA LYS A 143 34.61 8.14 -31.00
C LYS A 143 34.93 9.26 -32.01
N PRO A 144 33.96 9.87 -32.70
CA PRO A 144 34.23 10.95 -33.63
C PRO A 144 34.92 12.16 -32.97
N ILE A 145 34.56 12.49 -31.71
CA ILE A 145 35.17 13.59 -30.98
C ILE A 145 36.64 13.27 -30.66
N GLN A 146 36.94 12.04 -30.25
CA GLN A 146 38.32 11.62 -29.99
C GLN A 146 39.18 11.64 -31.28
N GLU A 147 38.65 11.17 -32.41
CA GLU A 147 39.34 11.21 -33.69
C GLU A 147 39.64 12.66 -34.14
N LEU A 148 38.67 13.59 -33.95
CA LEU A 148 38.87 15.00 -34.25
C LEU A 148 39.92 15.64 -33.33
N THR A 149 39.89 15.28 -32.03
CA THR A 149 40.87 15.77 -31.06
C THR A 149 42.28 15.31 -31.38
N GLU A 150 42.45 14.03 -31.78
CA GLU A 150 43.72 13.47 -32.16
C GLU A 150 44.24 14.07 -33.48
N LEU A 151 43.35 14.31 -34.46
CA LEU A 151 43.66 15.00 -35.71
C LEU A 151 44.15 16.43 -35.45
N SER A 152 43.46 17.16 -34.58
CA SER A 152 43.86 18.53 -34.17
C SER A 152 45.21 18.53 -33.49
N LYS A 153 45.52 17.56 -32.67
CA LYS A 153 46.82 17.39 -32.03
C LYS A 153 47.94 17.15 -33.04
N ARG A 154 47.75 16.23 -33.98
CA ARG A 154 48.72 15.99 -35.08
C ARG A 154 48.92 17.16 -35.99
N MET A 155 47.88 17.95 -36.27
CA MET A 155 48.02 19.18 -37.03
C MET A 155 48.84 20.25 -36.25
N ALA A 156 48.69 20.30 -34.92
CA ALA A 156 49.47 21.19 -34.08
C ALA A 156 50.97 20.77 -33.99
N GLU A 157 51.26 19.51 -34.20
CA GLU A 157 52.63 18.93 -34.31
C GLU A 157 53.24 19.03 -35.69
N LEU A 158 52.63 19.75 -36.65
CA LEU A 158 53.07 19.96 -38.03
C LEU A 158 53.02 18.68 -38.93
N ASP A 159 52.28 17.67 -38.54
CA ASP A 159 52.04 16.49 -39.37
C ASP A 159 50.83 16.74 -40.30
N PHE A 160 51.07 17.27 -41.50
CA PHE A 160 50.06 17.62 -42.47
C PHE A 160 49.52 16.43 -43.30
N GLU A 161 49.99 15.19 -43.08
CA GLU A 161 49.49 14.00 -43.78
C GLU A 161 48.28 13.35 -43.09
N ALA A 162 47.91 13.78 -41.92
CA ALA A 162 46.79 13.23 -41.22
C ALA A 162 45.42 13.60 -41.82
N LYS A 163 44.69 12.64 -42.38
CA LYS A 163 43.39 12.82 -43.02
C LYS A 163 42.27 12.24 -42.22
N TYR A 164 41.24 13.05 -41.98
CA TYR A 164 40.02 12.58 -41.28
C TYR A 164 39.28 11.51 -42.11
N GLN A 165 39.07 10.33 -41.53
CA GLN A 165 38.31 9.23 -42.13
C GLN A 165 36.88 9.14 -41.55
N GLY A 166 36.17 10.26 -41.50
CA GLY A 166 34.78 10.28 -41.10
C GLY A 166 33.88 9.53 -42.06
N ARG A 167 33.21 8.48 -41.58
CA ARG A 167 32.16 7.77 -42.32
C ARG A 167 30.90 8.62 -42.34
N ALA A 168 30.63 9.32 -43.45
CA ALA A 168 29.30 9.85 -43.72
C ALA A 168 28.37 8.64 -44.02
N HIS A 169 27.48 8.31 -43.14
CA HIS A 169 26.34 7.46 -43.45
C HIS A 169 25.21 8.34 -43.97
N ASN A 170 24.95 8.19 -45.26
CA ASN A 170 23.69 8.62 -45.86
C ASN A 170 22.56 7.71 -45.40
#